data_ece4925fa287ad48dbc1aad01cea164a
#
_entry.id   ece4925fa287ad48dbc1aad01cea164a
#
_cell.length_a   1.000
_cell.length_b   1.000
_cell.length_c   1.000
_cell.angle_alpha   90.00
_cell.angle_beta   90.00
_cell.angle_gamma   90.00
#
_symmetry.space_group_name_H-M   'P 1'
#
loop_
_entity.id
_entity.type
_entity.pdbx_description
1 polymer ?
#
loop_
_entity_poly.entity_id
_entity_poly.type
_entity_poly.pdbx_seq_one_letter_code
_entity_poly.pdbx_strand_id
1 'polypeptide(L)'
;RESVLTWPEGNGWITRRLAEPLANTSHGGGQLRTGTSVLRITEGRHGVEVDAFNHATDSVERWQAQRCIVALPVFMAARVVQGPPAFLREAAQRLSWAPWLVANIHIDAPLADRPGAAPAWDNVLYGDANPGGLGYVDAGHQRLDPRAVLAGPTVLSYYQALGDAPQGREQLATQPWTHWANATLAALSVPHPDLPRRATRVDITRYGHAMSIPTPGVLGFLGQIGLKP
;
A
#
# COMPACT_ATOMS: atom_id res chain seq x y z
N ARG A 1 -10.63 -4.91 25.41
CA ARG A 1 -10.41 -4.42 24.03
C ARG A 1 -9.14 -3.58 24.05
N GLU A 2 -8.15 -3.91 23.26
CA GLU A 2 -6.98 -3.05 23.06
C GLU A 2 -7.41 -1.81 22.30
N SER A 3 -6.97 -0.63 22.78
CA SER A 3 -7.26 0.63 22.11
C SER A 3 -6.34 0.75 20.88
N VAL A 4 -6.93 1.07 19.74
CA VAL A 4 -6.19 1.36 18.50
C VAL A 4 -6.10 2.86 18.34
N LEU A 5 -4.89 3.37 18.12
CA LEU A 5 -4.67 4.76 17.78
C LEU A 5 -4.93 4.95 16.28
N THR A 6 -5.92 5.74 15.95
CA THR A 6 -6.24 6.12 14.57
C THR A 6 -6.07 7.61 14.36
N TRP A 7 -5.88 8.02 13.10
CA TRP A 7 -5.67 9.40 12.70
C TRP A 7 -6.41 9.69 11.38
N PRO A 8 -6.98 10.87 11.18
CA PRO A 8 -7.70 11.19 9.94
C PRO A 8 -6.89 10.97 8.67
N GLU A 9 -5.59 11.25 8.70
CA GLU A 9 -4.68 11.04 7.58
C GLU A 9 -4.03 9.64 7.56
N GLY A 10 -4.43 8.75 8.46
CA GLY A 10 -3.84 7.42 8.59
C GLY A 10 -2.32 7.48 8.80
N ASN A 11 -1.61 6.50 8.24
CA ASN A 11 -0.14 6.44 8.33
C ASN A 11 0.59 7.60 7.62
N GLY A 12 -0.09 8.32 6.73
CA GLY A 12 0.44 9.51 6.07
C GLY A 12 0.84 10.61 7.07
N TRP A 13 0.14 10.70 8.21
CA TRP A 13 0.50 11.62 9.29
C TRP A 13 1.91 11.33 9.85
N ILE A 14 2.22 10.05 10.12
CA ILE A 14 3.55 9.63 10.61
C ILE A 14 4.61 9.98 9.59
N THR A 15 4.37 9.67 8.31
CA THR A 15 5.31 9.96 7.21
C THR A 15 5.61 11.46 7.13
N ARG A 16 4.59 12.32 7.21
CA ARG A 16 4.79 13.78 7.21
C ARG A 16 5.59 14.24 8.42
N ARG A 17 5.27 13.76 9.61
CA ARG A 17 6.00 14.10 10.83
C ARG A 17 7.47 13.71 10.80
N LEU A 18 7.80 12.60 10.18
CA LEU A 18 9.19 12.18 9.97
C LEU A 18 9.89 13.01 8.89
N ALA A 19 9.17 13.50 7.89
CA ALA A 19 9.73 14.30 6.81
C ALA A 19 9.95 15.77 7.17
N GLU A 20 9.10 16.37 8.03
CA GLU A 20 9.18 17.78 8.43
C GLU A 20 10.57 18.23 8.91
N PRO A 21 11.28 17.52 9.81
CA PRO A 21 12.63 17.91 10.23
C PRO A 21 13.67 17.88 9.10
N LEU A 22 13.47 17.01 8.10
CA LEU A 22 14.38 16.85 6.97
C LEU A 22 14.18 17.94 5.90
N ALA A 23 12.99 18.56 5.86
CA ALA A 23 12.71 19.69 4.96
C ALA A 23 13.35 20.99 5.44
N ASN A 24 13.61 21.11 6.76
CA ASN A 24 14.19 22.30 7.38
C ASN A 24 15.72 22.20 7.45
N THR A 25 16.41 22.53 6.37
CA THR A 25 17.87 22.38 6.19
C THR A 25 18.74 23.36 7.02
N SER A 26 18.15 24.22 7.86
CA SER A 26 18.86 25.28 8.60
C SER A 26 19.91 24.80 9.62
N HIS A 27 20.00 23.52 9.91
CA HIS A 27 20.85 23.00 11.01
C HIS A 27 21.79 21.86 10.58
N GLY A 28 22.22 21.79 9.32
CA GLY A 28 23.16 20.73 8.87
C GLY A 28 22.58 19.31 8.90
N GLY A 29 21.27 19.17 8.98
CA GLY A 29 20.54 17.91 8.97
C GLY A 29 20.46 17.27 7.58
N GLY A 30 19.95 16.04 7.54
CA GLY A 30 19.76 15.29 6.31
C GLY A 30 18.86 16.02 5.30
N GLN A 31 18.99 15.68 4.04
CA GLN A 31 18.14 16.20 2.96
C GLN A 31 17.16 15.12 2.51
N LEU A 32 15.88 15.47 2.41
CA LEU A 32 14.88 14.62 1.77
C LEU A 32 14.77 15.04 0.28
N ARG A 33 15.06 14.11 -0.61
CA ARG A 33 14.89 14.28 -2.06
C ARG A 33 13.72 13.42 -2.51
N THR A 34 12.63 14.04 -2.89
CA THR A 34 11.47 13.40 -3.52
C THR A 34 11.54 13.58 -5.04
N GLY A 35 10.67 12.86 -5.79
CA GLY A 35 10.66 12.93 -7.24
C GLY A 35 11.93 12.36 -7.89
N THR A 36 12.65 11.47 -7.20
CA THR A 36 13.91 10.88 -7.65
C THR A 36 13.82 9.36 -7.58
N SER A 37 14.09 8.68 -8.70
CA SER A 37 14.08 7.21 -8.81
C SER A 37 15.48 6.66 -8.84
N VAL A 38 15.84 5.79 -7.88
CA VAL A 38 17.14 5.11 -7.87
C VAL A 38 17.18 4.07 -8.99
N LEU A 39 18.21 4.17 -9.85
CA LEU A 39 18.42 3.28 -10.98
C LEU A 39 19.48 2.22 -10.69
N ARG A 40 20.54 2.59 -9.96
CA ARG A 40 21.68 1.71 -9.70
C ARG A 40 22.40 2.11 -8.42
N ILE A 41 22.85 1.12 -7.66
CA ILE A 41 23.69 1.27 -6.48
C ILE A 41 24.92 0.41 -6.69
N THR A 42 26.10 1.01 -6.63
CA THR A 42 27.39 0.32 -6.85
C THR A 42 28.28 0.52 -5.63
N GLU A 43 28.72 -0.57 -5.02
CA GLU A 43 29.69 -0.55 -3.93
C GLU A 43 31.11 -0.55 -4.53
N GLY A 44 31.94 0.38 -4.07
CA GLY A 44 33.34 0.51 -4.48
C GLY A 44 34.28 0.46 -3.27
N ARG A 45 35.58 0.53 -3.52
CA ARG A 45 36.61 0.48 -2.46
C ARG A 45 36.53 1.61 -1.44
N HIS A 46 35.99 2.75 -1.83
CA HIS A 46 36.01 3.99 -1.02
C HIS A 46 34.61 4.50 -0.67
N GLY A 47 33.56 3.74 -0.98
CA GLY A 47 32.19 4.15 -0.70
C GLY A 47 31.21 3.56 -1.68
N VAL A 48 30.05 4.19 -1.76
CA VAL A 48 28.92 3.74 -2.58
C VAL A 48 28.57 4.84 -3.56
N GLU A 49 28.34 4.47 -4.82
CA GLU A 49 27.78 5.33 -5.86
C GLU A 49 26.31 4.97 -6.08
N VAL A 50 25.43 5.98 -6.14
CA VAL A 50 24.02 5.83 -6.42
C VAL A 50 23.67 6.67 -7.64
N ASP A 51 23.27 6.01 -8.73
CA ASP A 51 22.70 6.67 -9.89
C ASP A 51 21.19 6.75 -9.74
N ALA A 52 20.65 7.94 -9.89
CA ALA A 52 19.24 8.20 -9.74
C ALA A 52 18.72 9.14 -10.82
N PHE A 53 17.47 8.91 -11.26
CA PHE A 53 16.80 9.76 -12.22
C PHE A 53 15.96 10.81 -11.49
N ASN A 54 16.22 12.07 -11.75
CA ASN A 54 15.47 13.20 -11.23
C ASN A 54 14.36 13.57 -12.21
N HIS A 55 13.11 13.33 -11.82
CA HIS A 55 11.94 13.58 -12.67
C HIS A 55 11.65 15.07 -12.90
N ALA A 56 12.13 15.96 -12.03
CA ALA A 56 11.90 17.39 -12.19
C ALA A 56 12.84 18.03 -13.23
N THR A 57 14.05 17.49 -13.36
CA THR A 57 15.08 18.02 -14.28
C THR A 57 15.29 17.12 -15.51
N ASP A 58 14.57 15.99 -15.60
CA ASP A 58 14.68 14.99 -16.64
C ASP A 58 16.14 14.53 -16.87
N SER A 59 16.87 14.30 -15.78
CA SER A 59 18.29 14.01 -15.81
C SER A 59 18.70 12.92 -14.83
N VAL A 60 19.83 12.25 -15.14
CA VAL A 60 20.46 11.29 -14.24
C VAL A 60 21.49 12.01 -13.37
N GLU A 61 21.37 11.84 -12.07
CA GLU A 61 22.27 12.36 -11.07
C GLU A 61 23.08 11.20 -10.45
N ARG A 62 24.36 11.44 -10.15
CA ARG A 62 25.19 10.51 -9.40
C ARG A 62 25.51 11.06 -8.03
N TRP A 63 25.25 10.24 -7.02
CA TRP A 63 25.53 10.53 -5.63
C TRP A 63 26.66 9.64 -5.14
N GLN A 64 27.57 10.20 -4.36
CA GLN A 64 28.64 9.45 -3.69
C GLN A 64 28.46 9.56 -2.19
N ALA A 65 28.55 8.42 -1.49
CA ALA A 65 28.42 8.34 -0.05
C ALA A 65 29.39 7.30 0.53
N GLN A 66 29.74 7.44 1.79
CA GLN A 66 30.54 6.42 2.48
C GLN A 66 29.73 5.14 2.73
N ARG A 67 28.43 5.27 2.95
CA ARG A 67 27.50 4.17 3.22
C ARG A 67 26.14 4.47 2.60
N CYS A 68 25.42 3.41 2.24
CA CYS A 68 24.05 3.50 1.75
C CYS A 68 23.17 2.50 2.50
N ILE A 69 22.02 2.96 2.97
CA ILE A 69 20.95 2.09 3.52
C ILE A 69 19.90 1.92 2.41
N VAL A 70 19.72 0.67 1.97
CA VAL A 70 18.75 0.34 0.91
C VAL A 70 17.44 -0.07 1.56
N ALA A 71 16.52 0.88 1.73
CA ALA A 71 15.19 0.65 2.31
C ALA A 71 14.13 0.44 1.21
N LEU A 72 14.39 -0.47 0.28
CA LEU A 72 13.52 -0.82 -0.83
C LEU A 72 12.91 -2.21 -0.64
N PRO A 73 11.77 -2.52 -1.26
CA PRO A 73 11.30 -3.90 -1.36
C PRO A 73 12.40 -4.81 -1.92
N VAL A 74 12.53 -6.02 -1.37
CA VAL A 74 13.61 -6.96 -1.68
C VAL A 74 13.81 -7.19 -3.19
N PHE A 75 12.70 -7.33 -3.94
CA PHE A 75 12.76 -7.53 -5.39
C PHE A 75 13.28 -6.29 -6.15
N MET A 76 13.05 -5.08 -5.60
CA MET A 76 13.62 -3.83 -6.15
C MET A 76 15.09 -3.71 -5.78
N ALA A 77 15.44 -3.94 -4.52
CA ALA A 77 16.83 -3.90 -4.05
C ALA A 77 17.72 -4.85 -4.85
N ALA A 78 17.27 -6.08 -5.11
CA ALA A 78 18.01 -7.06 -5.91
C ALA A 78 18.25 -6.64 -7.37
N ARG A 79 17.45 -5.72 -7.89
CA ARG A 79 17.60 -5.20 -9.27
C ARG A 79 18.52 -4.00 -9.35
N VAL A 80 18.45 -3.08 -8.37
CA VAL A 80 19.21 -1.82 -8.43
C VAL A 80 20.61 -1.95 -7.84
N VAL A 81 20.84 -2.88 -6.91
CA VAL A 81 22.19 -3.14 -6.35
C VAL A 81 23.01 -3.93 -7.35
N GLN A 82 24.17 -3.40 -7.74
CA GLN A 82 25.11 -4.08 -8.64
C GLN A 82 25.84 -5.19 -7.88
N GLY A 83 25.85 -6.40 -8.45
CA GLY A 83 26.45 -7.56 -7.80
C GLY A 83 25.82 -7.88 -6.44
N PRO A 84 24.47 -7.96 -6.32
CA PRO A 84 23.80 -8.09 -5.03
C PRO A 84 24.29 -9.36 -4.31
N PRO A 85 24.43 -9.34 -2.98
CA PRO A 85 24.86 -10.51 -2.23
C PRO A 85 23.91 -11.70 -2.42
N ALA A 86 24.42 -12.91 -2.20
CA ALA A 86 23.68 -14.14 -2.47
C ALA A 86 22.32 -14.17 -1.73
N PHE A 87 22.29 -13.76 -0.46
CA PHE A 87 21.07 -13.74 0.33
C PHE A 87 19.99 -12.84 -0.27
N LEU A 88 20.37 -11.68 -0.83
CA LEU A 88 19.42 -10.73 -1.43
C LEU A 88 18.82 -11.29 -2.73
N ARG A 89 19.66 -11.93 -3.57
CA ARG A 89 19.19 -12.62 -4.79
C ARG A 89 18.22 -13.74 -4.46
N GLU A 90 18.59 -14.56 -3.49
CA GLU A 90 17.77 -15.70 -3.07
C GLU A 90 16.44 -15.24 -2.43
N ALA A 91 16.48 -14.22 -1.57
CA ALA A 91 15.28 -13.65 -1.00
C ALA A 91 14.34 -13.08 -2.09
N ALA A 92 14.88 -12.40 -3.09
CA ALA A 92 14.11 -11.86 -4.21
C ALA A 92 13.45 -12.96 -5.08
N GLN A 93 14.04 -14.16 -5.14
CA GLN A 93 13.49 -15.30 -5.87
C GLN A 93 12.43 -16.06 -5.06
N ARG A 94 12.62 -16.17 -3.74
CA ARG A 94 11.74 -16.95 -2.86
C ARG A 94 10.50 -16.18 -2.39
N LEU A 95 10.59 -14.85 -2.29
CA LEU A 95 9.47 -14.02 -1.87
C LEU A 95 8.55 -13.71 -3.05
N SER A 96 7.30 -14.12 -2.93
CA SER A 96 6.23 -13.72 -3.85
C SER A 96 5.46 -12.53 -3.28
N TRP A 97 4.74 -11.83 -4.15
CA TRP A 97 3.99 -10.62 -3.78
C TRP A 97 2.60 -10.66 -4.39
N ALA A 98 1.58 -10.46 -3.57
CA ALA A 98 0.22 -10.37 -4.03
C ALA A 98 -0.07 -8.98 -4.61
N PRO A 99 -0.69 -8.90 -5.80
CA PRO A 99 -1.30 -7.67 -6.27
C PRO A 99 -2.61 -7.42 -5.55
N TRP A 100 -2.86 -6.14 -5.20
CA TRP A 100 -4.08 -5.72 -4.51
C TRP A 100 -4.72 -4.52 -5.19
N LEU A 101 -6.05 -4.55 -5.20
CA LEU A 101 -6.88 -3.39 -5.49
C LEU A 101 -7.36 -2.77 -4.18
N VAL A 102 -7.28 -1.45 -4.09
CA VAL A 102 -7.94 -0.68 -3.04
C VAL A 102 -8.87 0.32 -3.72
N ALA A 103 -10.17 0.26 -3.37
CA ALA A 103 -11.15 1.19 -3.89
C ALA A 103 -11.72 2.03 -2.73
N ASN A 104 -11.56 3.35 -2.83
CA ASN A 104 -12.17 4.28 -1.90
C ASN A 104 -13.47 4.80 -2.51
N ILE A 105 -14.59 4.43 -1.90
CA ILE A 105 -15.94 4.81 -2.33
C ILE A 105 -16.44 5.92 -1.41
N HIS A 106 -16.58 7.12 -1.93
CA HIS A 106 -17.16 8.24 -1.22
C HIS A 106 -18.69 8.13 -1.25
N ILE A 107 -19.33 8.18 -0.10
CA ILE A 107 -20.78 8.16 0.06
C ILE A 107 -21.26 9.45 0.70
N ASP A 108 -22.42 9.94 0.25
CA ASP A 108 -23.00 11.22 0.68
C ASP A 108 -23.76 11.12 2.02
N ALA A 109 -24.17 9.92 2.39
CA ALA A 109 -24.86 9.63 3.65
C ALA A 109 -24.58 8.19 4.09
N PRO A 110 -24.80 7.86 5.37
CA PRO A 110 -24.66 6.50 5.88
C PRO A 110 -25.52 5.51 5.07
N LEU A 111 -25.00 4.30 4.92
CA LEU A 111 -25.74 3.19 4.34
C LEU A 111 -26.80 2.69 5.32
N ALA A 112 -27.86 2.08 4.82
CA ALA A 112 -28.92 1.51 5.63
C ALA A 112 -28.37 0.38 6.51
N ASP A 113 -28.70 0.44 7.80
CA ASP A 113 -28.32 -0.59 8.76
C ASP A 113 -28.96 -1.93 8.41
N ARG A 114 -28.22 -3.00 8.67
CA ARG A 114 -28.74 -4.36 8.56
C ARG A 114 -29.34 -4.81 9.87
N PRO A 115 -30.49 -5.51 9.83
CA PRO A 115 -31.05 -6.12 11.04
C PRO A 115 -30.05 -7.10 11.68
N GLY A 116 -29.83 -6.98 12.97
CA GLY A 116 -29.09 -7.95 13.78
C GLY A 116 -27.61 -7.68 13.99
N ALA A 117 -26.95 -6.79 13.21
CA ALA A 117 -25.54 -6.46 13.41
C ALA A 117 -25.36 -4.96 13.70
N ALA A 118 -24.61 -4.65 14.76
CA ALA A 118 -24.18 -3.26 14.99
C ALA A 118 -23.19 -2.82 13.90
N PRO A 119 -23.21 -1.54 13.47
CA PRO A 119 -22.23 -1.01 12.57
C PRO A 119 -20.80 -1.24 13.08
N ALA A 120 -19.92 -1.72 12.21
CA ALA A 120 -18.51 -1.94 12.51
C ALA A 120 -17.66 -1.10 11.58
N TRP A 121 -16.48 -0.68 12.05
CA TRP A 121 -15.53 0.04 11.20
C TRP A 121 -14.83 -0.89 10.20
N ASP A 122 -14.74 -2.20 10.52
CA ASP A 122 -14.11 -3.22 9.68
C ASP A 122 -15.15 -4.32 9.39
N ASN A 123 -15.40 -4.56 8.10
CA ASN A 123 -16.47 -5.42 7.63
C ASN A 123 -15.92 -6.44 6.64
N VAL A 124 -15.98 -7.71 6.99
CA VAL A 124 -15.54 -8.82 6.13
C VAL A 124 -16.72 -9.33 5.31
N LEU A 125 -16.49 -9.51 4.01
CA LEU A 125 -17.47 -10.08 3.10
C LEU A 125 -17.09 -11.53 2.77
N TYR A 126 -17.98 -12.44 3.06
CA TYR A 126 -17.83 -13.86 2.73
C TYR A 126 -18.68 -14.23 1.52
N GLY A 127 -18.22 -15.19 0.73
CA GLY A 127 -18.97 -15.82 -0.36
C GLY A 127 -18.31 -15.71 -1.72
N ASP A 128 -18.79 -16.52 -2.66
CA ASP A 128 -18.22 -16.71 -4.00
C ASP A 128 -18.49 -15.54 -4.96
N ALA A 129 -19.41 -14.66 -4.61
CA ALA A 129 -19.77 -13.50 -5.44
C ALA A 129 -18.65 -12.45 -5.56
N ASN A 130 -17.61 -12.55 -4.73
CA ASN A 130 -16.51 -11.60 -4.68
C ASN A 130 -15.16 -12.31 -4.50
N PRO A 131 -14.67 -13.04 -5.50
CA PRO A 131 -13.39 -13.75 -5.41
C PRO A 131 -12.24 -12.79 -5.06
N GLY A 132 -11.53 -13.10 -3.97
CA GLY A 132 -10.42 -12.29 -3.47
C GLY A 132 -10.82 -11.01 -2.76
N GLY A 133 -12.10 -10.69 -2.67
CA GLY A 133 -12.61 -9.55 -1.88
C GLY A 133 -12.50 -9.84 -0.38
N LEU A 134 -11.88 -8.92 0.35
CA LEU A 134 -11.67 -9.05 1.81
C LEU A 134 -12.75 -8.32 2.61
N GLY A 135 -13.49 -7.42 1.96
CA GLY A 135 -14.44 -6.55 2.63
C GLY A 135 -14.04 -5.08 2.56
N TYR A 136 -14.53 -4.29 3.49
CA TYR A 136 -14.30 -2.85 3.49
C TYR A 136 -14.13 -2.29 4.90
N VAL A 137 -13.44 -1.18 4.99
CA VAL A 137 -13.29 -0.36 6.19
C VAL A 137 -14.11 0.91 6.02
N ASP A 138 -14.91 1.28 7.01
CA ASP A 138 -15.53 2.60 7.09
C ASP A 138 -14.54 3.59 7.69
N ALA A 139 -14.07 4.56 6.91
CA ALA A 139 -13.11 5.56 7.34
C ALA A 139 -13.67 6.53 8.39
N GLY A 140 -14.96 6.47 8.70
CA GLY A 140 -15.58 7.21 9.81
C GLY A 140 -14.90 6.97 11.15
N HIS A 141 -14.29 5.81 11.38
CA HIS A 141 -13.52 5.49 12.59
C HIS A 141 -12.26 6.37 12.78
N GLN A 142 -11.76 7.00 11.73
CA GLN A 142 -10.58 7.88 11.78
C GLN A 142 -10.94 9.32 12.18
N ARG A 143 -12.21 9.65 12.31
CA ARG A 143 -12.64 11.00 12.72
C ARG A 143 -12.28 11.26 14.17
N LEU A 144 -11.83 12.49 14.46
CA LEU A 144 -11.51 12.91 15.82
C LEU A 144 -12.76 13.24 16.63
N ASP A 145 -13.88 13.57 15.97
CA ASP A 145 -15.17 13.82 16.61
C ASP A 145 -16.04 12.55 16.58
N PRO A 146 -16.21 11.86 17.73
CA PRO A 146 -17.02 10.64 17.80
C PRO A 146 -18.52 10.90 17.57
N ARG A 147 -19.00 12.14 17.69
CA ARG A 147 -20.40 12.49 17.46
C ARG A 147 -20.75 12.61 15.97
N ALA A 148 -19.74 12.87 15.11
CA ALA A 148 -19.94 12.99 13.68
C ALA A 148 -20.01 11.63 12.96
N VAL A 149 -19.77 10.52 13.64
CA VAL A 149 -19.57 9.18 13.04
C VAL A 149 -20.84 8.61 12.40
N LEU A 150 -22.03 9.01 12.86
CA LEU A 150 -23.27 8.34 12.45
C LEU A 150 -24.13 9.15 11.47
N ALA A 151 -23.83 10.38 11.15
CA ALA A 151 -24.79 11.27 10.48
C ALA A 151 -24.31 11.93 9.18
N GLY A 152 -23.13 11.65 8.67
CA GLY A 152 -22.58 12.40 7.53
C GLY A 152 -21.90 11.56 6.48
N PRO A 153 -21.40 12.21 5.43
CA PRO A 153 -20.60 11.57 4.39
C PRO A 153 -19.39 10.84 4.96
N THR A 154 -19.04 9.68 4.38
CA THR A 154 -17.84 8.92 4.74
C THR A 154 -17.21 8.30 3.51
N VAL A 155 -16.10 7.57 3.71
CA VAL A 155 -15.41 6.80 2.68
C VAL A 155 -15.38 5.35 3.12
N LEU A 156 -15.81 4.46 2.22
CA LEU A 156 -15.63 3.03 2.38
C LEU A 156 -14.39 2.60 1.61
N SER A 157 -13.40 2.06 2.31
CA SER A 157 -12.18 1.53 1.68
C SER A 157 -12.34 0.02 1.49
N TYR A 158 -12.62 -0.38 0.26
CA TYR A 158 -12.75 -1.77 -0.13
C TYR A 158 -11.39 -2.35 -0.54
N TYR A 159 -11.14 -3.61 -0.18
CA TYR A 159 -9.92 -4.33 -0.46
C TYR A 159 -10.18 -5.61 -1.24
N GLN A 160 -9.40 -5.82 -2.31
CA GLN A 160 -9.42 -7.06 -3.07
C GLN A 160 -8.00 -7.58 -3.28
N ALA A 161 -7.73 -8.79 -2.78
CA ALA A 161 -6.49 -9.51 -3.01
C ALA A 161 -6.59 -10.31 -4.31
N LEU A 162 -5.63 -10.15 -5.20
CA LEU A 162 -5.59 -10.81 -6.50
C LEU A 162 -4.44 -11.83 -6.60
N GLY A 163 -3.87 -12.24 -5.44
CA GLY A 163 -2.71 -13.13 -5.40
C GLY A 163 -3.00 -14.53 -5.92
N ASP A 164 -4.21 -15.04 -5.70
CA ASP A 164 -4.64 -16.37 -6.12
C ASP A 164 -5.30 -16.37 -7.52
N ALA A 165 -5.58 -15.18 -8.06
CA ALA A 165 -6.18 -15.07 -9.39
C ALA A 165 -5.14 -15.34 -10.48
N PRO A 166 -5.39 -16.27 -11.41
CA PRO A 166 -4.58 -16.39 -12.60
C PRO A 166 -4.48 -15.04 -13.30
N GLN A 167 -3.26 -14.58 -13.61
CA GLN A 167 -3.03 -13.29 -14.26
C GLN A 167 -3.53 -12.05 -13.48
N GLY A 168 -3.79 -12.18 -12.16
CA GLY A 168 -4.37 -11.09 -11.36
C GLY A 168 -3.56 -9.80 -11.42
N ARG A 169 -2.22 -9.88 -11.48
CA ARG A 169 -1.36 -8.69 -11.66
C ARG A 169 -1.51 -8.05 -13.04
N GLU A 170 -1.61 -8.85 -14.08
CA GLU A 170 -1.82 -8.36 -15.45
C GLU A 170 -3.19 -7.70 -15.59
N GLN A 171 -4.22 -8.33 -15.06
CA GLN A 171 -5.57 -7.75 -15.02
C GLN A 171 -5.59 -6.44 -14.25
N LEU A 172 -4.93 -6.40 -13.07
CA LEU A 172 -4.82 -5.18 -12.28
C LEU A 172 -4.15 -4.04 -13.06
N ALA A 173 -3.15 -4.34 -13.88
CA ALA A 173 -2.43 -3.35 -14.66
C ALA A 173 -3.19 -2.88 -15.91
N THR A 174 -3.89 -3.78 -16.59
CA THR A 174 -4.44 -3.56 -17.93
C THR A 174 -5.92 -3.18 -17.95
N GLN A 175 -6.73 -3.68 -17.02
CA GLN A 175 -8.16 -3.38 -17.00
C GLN A 175 -8.41 -1.89 -16.70
N PRO A 176 -9.40 -1.24 -17.38
CA PRO A 176 -9.69 0.17 -17.17
C PRO A 176 -10.30 0.44 -15.79
N TRP A 177 -10.27 1.70 -15.38
CA TRP A 177 -10.87 2.15 -14.12
C TRP A 177 -12.33 1.71 -13.99
N THR A 178 -13.12 1.80 -15.07
CA THR A 178 -14.54 1.43 -15.08
C THR A 178 -14.77 -0.03 -14.74
N HIS A 179 -13.88 -0.93 -15.18
CA HIS A 179 -13.96 -2.35 -14.83
C HIS A 179 -13.90 -2.54 -13.30
N TRP A 180 -12.89 -1.95 -12.66
CA TRP A 180 -12.69 -2.09 -11.23
C TRP A 180 -13.73 -1.36 -10.39
N ALA A 181 -14.16 -0.18 -10.82
CA ALA A 181 -15.21 0.56 -10.13
C ALA A 181 -16.55 -0.20 -10.16
N ASN A 182 -16.93 -0.72 -11.32
CA ASN A 182 -18.16 -1.51 -11.45
C ASN A 182 -18.10 -2.82 -10.66
N ALA A 183 -16.98 -3.54 -10.71
CA ALA A 183 -16.80 -4.77 -9.93
C ALA A 183 -16.89 -4.50 -8.41
N THR A 184 -16.27 -3.43 -7.93
CA THR A 184 -16.31 -3.04 -6.52
C THR A 184 -17.74 -2.67 -6.09
N LEU A 185 -18.42 -1.83 -6.87
CA LEU A 185 -19.80 -1.42 -6.56
C LEU A 185 -20.75 -2.62 -6.60
N ALA A 186 -20.59 -3.53 -7.56
CA ALA A 186 -21.38 -4.75 -7.62
C ALA A 186 -21.18 -5.63 -6.38
N ALA A 187 -19.93 -5.86 -5.98
CA ALA A 187 -19.59 -6.65 -4.79
C ALA A 187 -20.20 -6.07 -3.51
N LEU A 188 -20.09 -4.76 -3.31
CA LEU A 188 -20.62 -4.09 -2.13
C LEU A 188 -22.13 -3.84 -2.17
N SER A 189 -22.76 -3.87 -3.35
CA SER A 189 -24.22 -3.74 -3.48
C SER A 189 -24.98 -4.97 -2.96
N VAL A 190 -24.32 -6.12 -2.86
CA VAL A 190 -24.92 -7.32 -2.25
C VAL A 190 -25.23 -7.06 -0.77
N PRO A 191 -24.27 -6.64 0.06
CA PRO A 191 -24.55 -6.25 1.43
C PRO A 191 -25.27 -4.90 1.56
N HIS A 192 -25.13 -4.00 0.64
CA HIS A 192 -25.64 -2.63 0.71
C HIS A 192 -26.37 -2.24 -0.60
N PRO A 193 -27.63 -2.65 -0.77
CA PRO A 193 -28.39 -2.38 -1.99
C PRO A 193 -28.59 -0.88 -2.29
N ASP A 194 -28.44 -0.03 -1.28
CA ASP A 194 -28.53 1.43 -1.38
C ASP A 194 -27.20 2.10 -1.78
N LEU A 195 -26.06 1.38 -1.76
CA LEU A 195 -24.75 1.93 -2.10
C LEU A 195 -24.69 2.60 -3.48
N PRO A 196 -25.23 2.05 -4.57
CA PRO A 196 -25.16 2.71 -5.88
C PRO A 196 -25.81 4.10 -5.94
N ARG A 197 -26.78 4.34 -5.08
CA ARG A 197 -27.45 5.67 -4.97
C ARG A 197 -26.71 6.63 -4.05
N ARG A 198 -25.86 6.11 -3.15
CA ARG A 198 -25.09 6.89 -2.19
C ARG A 198 -23.68 7.18 -2.65
N ALA A 199 -23.13 6.37 -3.56
CA ALA A 199 -21.78 6.54 -4.07
C ALA A 199 -21.69 7.78 -4.97
N THR A 200 -20.84 8.72 -4.59
CA THR A 200 -20.62 9.97 -5.33
C THR A 200 -19.31 9.98 -6.10
N ARG A 201 -18.32 9.17 -5.65
CA ARG A 201 -17.00 9.06 -6.27
C ARG A 201 -16.37 7.71 -5.91
N VAL A 202 -15.59 7.16 -6.83
CA VAL A 202 -14.79 5.96 -6.61
C VAL A 202 -13.35 6.23 -7.04
N ASP A 203 -12.42 6.12 -6.12
CA ASP A 203 -10.98 6.22 -6.38
C ASP A 203 -10.37 4.83 -6.35
N ILE A 204 -9.66 4.43 -7.42
CA ILE A 204 -9.02 3.12 -7.54
C ILE A 204 -7.51 3.27 -7.40
N THR A 205 -6.94 2.56 -6.44
CA THR A 205 -5.49 2.43 -6.28
C THR A 205 -5.06 0.99 -6.58
N ARG A 206 -4.03 0.83 -7.40
CA ARG A 206 -3.51 -0.45 -7.86
C ARG A 206 -2.14 -0.70 -7.25
N TYR A 207 -2.02 -1.74 -6.46
CA TYR A 207 -0.76 -2.15 -5.86
C TYR A 207 -0.29 -3.45 -6.48
N GLY A 208 0.63 -3.39 -7.45
CA GLY A 208 1.15 -4.57 -8.13
C GLY A 208 1.93 -5.54 -7.22
N HIS A 209 2.47 -5.04 -6.11
CA HIS A 209 3.26 -5.79 -5.13
C HIS A 209 2.91 -5.34 -3.71
N ALA A 210 1.65 -5.47 -3.32
CA ALA A 210 1.14 -4.94 -2.06
C ALA A 210 1.64 -5.70 -0.83
N MET A 211 1.50 -7.02 -0.84
CA MET A 211 1.78 -7.86 0.31
C MET A 211 2.70 -9.01 -0.07
N SER A 212 3.70 -9.29 0.77
CA SER A 212 4.48 -10.52 0.64
C SER A 212 3.62 -11.73 0.97
N ILE A 213 3.73 -12.78 0.16
CA ILE A 213 3.03 -14.05 0.38
C ILE A 213 3.99 -14.98 1.13
N PRO A 214 3.67 -15.38 2.37
CA PRO A 214 4.48 -16.31 3.14
C PRO A 214 4.29 -17.75 2.61
N THR A 215 5.09 -18.13 1.62
CA THR A 215 5.09 -19.51 1.10
C THR A 215 5.79 -20.47 2.07
N PRO A 216 5.47 -21.77 2.06
CA PRO A 216 6.13 -22.75 2.91
C PRO A 216 7.66 -22.70 2.80
N GLY A 217 8.35 -22.68 3.94
CA GLY A 217 9.83 -22.62 4.01
C GLY A 217 10.43 -21.21 4.02
N VAL A 218 9.67 -20.16 3.66
CA VAL A 218 10.19 -18.77 3.62
C VAL A 218 10.63 -18.28 5.00
N LEU A 219 9.87 -18.55 6.06
CA LEU A 219 10.23 -18.09 7.41
C LEU A 219 11.54 -18.75 7.89
N GLY A 220 11.72 -20.05 7.63
CA GLY A 220 12.97 -20.74 7.93
C GLY A 220 14.17 -20.16 7.18
N PHE A 221 13.99 -19.85 5.92
CA PHE A 221 15.00 -19.18 5.09
C PHE A 221 15.35 -17.78 5.62
N LEU A 222 14.35 -16.94 5.95
CA LEU A 222 14.57 -15.60 6.50
C LEU A 222 15.34 -15.67 7.83
N GLY A 223 15.06 -16.67 8.68
CA GLY A 223 15.81 -16.92 9.90
C GLY A 223 17.28 -17.29 9.65
N GLN A 224 17.58 -18.09 8.60
CA GLN A 224 18.94 -18.46 8.24
C GLN A 224 19.80 -17.28 7.77
N ILE A 225 19.21 -16.31 7.08
CA ILE A 225 19.90 -15.10 6.63
C ILE A 225 19.89 -13.98 7.66
N GLY A 226 19.45 -14.27 8.90
CA GLY A 226 19.46 -13.32 10.01
C GLY A 226 18.33 -12.28 10.01
N LEU A 227 17.36 -12.42 9.11
CA LEU A 227 16.14 -11.62 9.12
C LEU A 227 15.13 -12.28 10.07
N LYS A 228 14.85 -11.62 11.18
CA LYS A 228 13.76 -12.05 12.08
C LYS A 228 12.43 -11.55 11.50
N PRO A 229 11.36 -12.38 11.57
CA PRO A 229 10.02 -11.99 11.15
C PRO A 229 9.45 -10.85 12.01
#